data_ec9e7c84ff931735b81785b8ea3c16bb
#
_entry.id   ec9e7c84ff931735b81785b8ea3c16bb
#
_cell.length_a   1.000
_cell.length_b   1.000
_cell.length_c   1.000
_cell.angle_alpha   90.00
_cell.angle_beta   90.00
_cell.angle_gamma   90.00
#
_symmetry.space_group_name_H-M   'P 1'
#
loop_
_entity.id
_entity.type
_entity.pdbx_description
1 polymer ?
#
loop_
_entity_poly.entity_id
_entity_poly.type
_entity_poly.pdbx_seq_one_letter_code
_entity_poly.pdbx_strand_id
1 'polypeptide(L)'
;MDASAPRLDCTGTTPPIGYRQYHPDVSINFQCNRWVQWIGPSAVDEVAELAARADTYPELIDGFLGLAQRARGADRALAGAYYDRSAEFFMSATDPRRPAARTRFLTALRTIYDVTPELIAFGSGFMPAYDLRPERQIGPTILMFGGFDSYVEEFLPMIAGMVDTGRRIVVFEGPGQGSALEDHGLTMIPEWEQPVAAVLDHYRLEDVAAVGISLGGGLVIRAAAFEPRISQVVAFDILDDFFEAVARQIGRGVRIPLRALLTAHASRIINGIAGWAAARKPVSEWGLQQGMHVTGTATPYEFLRSTTAMSTGKISHLVRGDVLLLAGADDHYVPLRQLRRQADALVNARSVTTRVFTAVDQASNHCQLGNIGAVSRLIESWLDVTASVLDRDTAARTSAPVHR
;
A
#
# COMPACT_ATOMS: atom_id res chain seq x y z
N MET A 1 34.91 7.27 -7.57
CA MET A 1 34.21 7.12 -8.85
C MET A 1 32.74 7.25 -8.53
N ASP A 2 32.22 8.41 -8.85
CA ASP A 2 30.80 8.74 -8.60
C ASP A 2 29.97 7.97 -9.62
N ALA A 3 29.30 6.92 -9.17
CA ALA A 3 28.31 6.25 -9.97
C ALA A 3 27.10 7.21 -10.03
N SER A 4 26.92 7.85 -11.18
CA SER A 4 25.72 8.64 -11.45
C SER A 4 24.50 7.76 -11.19
N ALA A 5 23.63 8.19 -10.25
CA ALA A 5 22.36 7.51 -9.99
C ALA A 5 21.59 7.37 -11.32
N PRO A 6 20.96 6.20 -11.56
CA PRO A 6 20.18 5.98 -12.76
C PRO A 6 19.10 7.06 -12.86
N ARG A 7 19.00 7.71 -14.03
CA ARG A 7 17.90 8.63 -14.31
C ARG A 7 16.64 7.78 -14.48
N LEU A 8 15.68 7.95 -13.59
CA LEU A 8 14.33 7.43 -13.80
C LEU A 8 13.74 8.20 -14.99
N ASP A 9 13.80 7.60 -16.18
CA ASP A 9 13.21 8.23 -17.38
C ASP A 9 11.68 8.12 -17.24
N CYS A 10 11.10 9.20 -16.71
CA CYS A 10 9.65 9.35 -16.60
C CYS A 10 9.09 9.58 -18.01
N THR A 11 9.02 8.54 -18.82
CA THR A 11 8.25 8.58 -20.07
C THR A 11 6.77 8.73 -19.68
N GLY A 12 6.42 10.01 -19.52
CA GLY A 12 5.23 10.56 -18.91
C GLY A 12 3.92 10.02 -19.44
N THR A 13 3.45 8.92 -18.87
CA THR A 13 2.02 8.65 -18.87
C THR A 13 1.42 9.35 -17.66
N THR A 14 0.82 10.51 -17.88
CA THR A 14 -0.03 11.13 -16.86
C THR A 14 -1.14 10.13 -16.53
N PRO A 15 -1.25 9.67 -15.26
CA PRO A 15 -2.31 8.75 -14.88
C PRO A 15 -3.68 9.31 -15.30
N PRO A 16 -4.57 8.50 -15.89
CA PRO A 16 -5.89 8.99 -16.27
C PRO A 16 -6.66 9.43 -15.03
N ILE A 17 -7.32 10.59 -15.13
CA ILE A 17 -8.20 11.07 -14.06
C ILE A 17 -9.58 10.47 -14.27
N GLY A 18 -10.16 9.94 -13.21
CA GLY A 18 -11.50 9.41 -13.13
C GLY A 18 -11.54 7.95 -12.69
N TYR A 19 -12.50 7.65 -11.82
CA TYR A 19 -12.84 6.28 -11.43
C TYR A 19 -14.03 5.81 -12.28
N ARG A 20 -13.83 4.73 -13.04
CA ARG A 20 -14.80 4.28 -14.06
C ARG A 20 -15.55 3.04 -13.61
N GLN A 21 -16.73 2.84 -14.17
CA GLN A 21 -17.51 1.62 -13.96
C GLN A 21 -17.16 0.61 -15.08
N TYR A 22 -16.23 -0.30 -14.82
CA TYR A 22 -15.84 -1.37 -15.72
C TYR A 22 -16.66 -2.64 -15.48
N HIS A 23 -17.00 -2.95 -14.22
CA HIS A 23 -17.63 -4.19 -13.83
C HIS A 23 -18.65 -3.98 -12.70
N PRO A 24 -19.79 -4.72 -12.65
CA PRO A 24 -20.79 -4.59 -11.58
C PRO A 24 -20.28 -5.05 -10.20
N ASP A 25 -19.37 -6.02 -10.14
CA ASP A 25 -18.71 -6.40 -8.89
C ASP A 25 -17.71 -5.33 -8.46
N VAL A 26 -17.87 -4.84 -7.21
CA VAL A 26 -17.09 -3.71 -6.67
C VAL A 26 -15.62 -4.03 -6.59
N SER A 27 -15.24 -5.27 -6.23
CA SER A 27 -13.86 -5.68 -6.10
C SER A 27 -13.17 -5.77 -7.46
N ILE A 28 -13.81 -6.39 -8.45
CA ILE A 28 -13.31 -6.47 -9.83
C ILE A 28 -13.20 -5.08 -10.42
N ASN A 29 -14.24 -4.24 -10.25
CA ASN A 29 -14.23 -2.85 -10.71
C ASN A 29 -13.06 -2.04 -10.13
N PHE A 30 -12.79 -2.22 -8.84
CA PHE A 30 -11.67 -1.58 -8.17
C PHE A 30 -10.33 -2.00 -8.78
N GLN A 31 -10.12 -3.29 -9.00
CA GLN A 31 -8.88 -3.78 -9.61
C GLN A 31 -8.71 -3.29 -11.04
N CYS A 32 -9.77 -3.26 -11.85
CA CYS A 32 -9.71 -2.69 -13.20
C CYS A 32 -9.23 -1.23 -13.18
N ASN A 33 -9.77 -0.40 -12.27
CA ASN A 33 -9.33 0.98 -12.12
C ASN A 33 -7.87 1.08 -11.64
N ARG A 34 -7.42 0.18 -10.74
CA ARG A 34 -6.04 0.13 -10.24
C ARG A 34 -5.05 -0.07 -11.38
N TRP A 35 -5.31 -0.98 -12.29
CA TRP A 35 -4.37 -1.28 -13.38
C TRP A 35 -4.39 -0.22 -14.47
N VAL A 36 -5.58 0.25 -14.88
CA VAL A 36 -5.71 1.34 -15.87
C VAL A 36 -4.96 2.59 -15.43
N GLN A 37 -4.96 2.88 -14.15
CA GLN A 37 -4.26 4.05 -13.61
C GLN A 37 -2.76 4.02 -13.88
N TRP A 38 -2.13 2.86 -13.77
CA TRP A 38 -0.70 2.70 -14.00
C TRP A 38 -0.33 2.55 -15.47
N ILE A 39 -1.18 1.90 -16.27
CA ILE A 39 -0.96 1.70 -17.70
C ILE A 39 -1.21 2.99 -18.49
N GLY A 40 -2.20 3.77 -18.09
CA GLY A 40 -2.58 5.00 -18.74
C GLY A 40 -3.80 4.87 -19.68
N PRO A 41 -4.13 5.93 -20.44
CA PRO A 41 -5.36 6.02 -21.23
C PRO A 41 -5.55 4.89 -22.25
N SER A 42 -4.47 4.32 -22.79
CA SER A 42 -4.53 3.24 -23.77
C SER A 42 -5.15 1.94 -23.24
N ALA A 43 -5.18 1.76 -21.91
CA ALA A 43 -5.78 0.60 -21.28
C ALA A 43 -7.29 0.72 -21.04
N VAL A 44 -7.86 1.92 -21.16
CA VAL A 44 -9.28 2.16 -20.82
C VAL A 44 -10.22 1.26 -21.59
N ASP A 45 -10.09 1.24 -22.92
CA ASP A 45 -10.96 0.46 -23.78
C ASP A 45 -10.64 -1.04 -23.69
N GLU A 46 -9.36 -1.42 -23.65
CA GLU A 46 -8.92 -2.81 -23.51
C GLU A 46 -9.46 -3.46 -22.24
N VAL A 47 -9.41 -2.76 -21.11
CA VAL A 47 -9.93 -3.25 -19.83
C VAL A 47 -11.47 -3.22 -19.81
N ALA A 48 -12.10 -2.20 -20.41
CA ALA A 48 -13.55 -2.17 -20.53
C ALA A 48 -14.10 -3.34 -21.33
N GLU A 49 -13.48 -3.66 -22.47
CA GLU A 49 -13.87 -4.80 -23.29
C GLU A 49 -13.66 -6.15 -22.60
N LEU A 50 -12.57 -6.28 -21.82
CA LEU A 50 -12.33 -7.47 -21.03
C LEU A 50 -13.36 -7.62 -19.91
N ALA A 51 -13.55 -6.59 -19.10
CA ALA A 51 -14.45 -6.59 -17.96
C ALA A 51 -15.92 -6.80 -18.36
N ALA A 52 -16.33 -6.35 -19.56
CA ALA A 52 -17.67 -6.61 -20.09
C ALA A 52 -17.95 -8.07 -20.46
N ARG A 53 -16.92 -8.92 -20.54
CA ARG A 53 -17.02 -10.32 -20.98
C ARG A 53 -16.59 -11.32 -19.91
N ALA A 54 -15.95 -10.88 -18.85
CA ALA A 54 -15.37 -11.74 -17.82
C ALA A 54 -16.16 -11.60 -16.52
N ASP A 55 -16.93 -12.62 -16.19
CA ASP A 55 -17.73 -12.71 -14.96
C ASP A 55 -17.01 -13.48 -13.84
N THR A 56 -15.93 -14.19 -14.16
CA THR A 56 -15.20 -15.07 -13.24
C THR A 56 -13.71 -14.72 -13.16
N TYR A 57 -13.08 -15.09 -12.06
CA TYR A 57 -11.62 -14.91 -11.92
C TYR A 57 -10.81 -15.67 -12.97
N PRO A 58 -11.12 -16.94 -13.35
CA PRO A 58 -10.44 -17.59 -14.46
C PRO A 58 -10.53 -16.82 -15.78
N GLU A 59 -11.69 -16.26 -16.13
CA GLU A 59 -11.85 -15.46 -17.34
C GLU A 59 -11.06 -14.15 -17.28
N LEU A 60 -11.00 -13.50 -16.13
CA LEU A 60 -10.16 -12.32 -15.92
C LEU A 60 -8.68 -12.66 -16.06
N ILE A 61 -8.22 -13.76 -15.45
CA ILE A 61 -6.83 -14.24 -15.55
C ILE A 61 -6.45 -14.46 -17.01
N ASP A 62 -7.24 -15.24 -17.74
CA ASP A 62 -6.97 -15.56 -19.14
C ASP A 62 -7.02 -14.31 -20.03
N GLY A 63 -7.98 -13.42 -19.78
CA GLY A 63 -8.13 -12.15 -20.47
C GLY A 63 -6.94 -11.22 -20.28
N PHE A 64 -6.50 -11.03 -19.04
CA PHE A 64 -5.33 -10.19 -18.73
C PHE A 64 -4.03 -10.79 -19.26
N LEU A 65 -3.83 -12.12 -19.20
CA LEU A 65 -2.68 -12.77 -19.86
C LEU A 65 -2.69 -12.55 -21.36
N GLY A 66 -3.86 -12.59 -22.00
CA GLY A 66 -4.02 -12.29 -23.43
C GLY A 66 -3.69 -10.81 -23.75
N LEU A 67 -4.16 -9.86 -22.92
CA LEU A 67 -3.80 -8.45 -23.04
C LEU A 67 -2.28 -8.26 -22.87
N ALA A 68 -1.68 -8.90 -21.87
CA ALA A 68 -0.24 -8.84 -21.63
C ALA A 68 0.58 -9.33 -22.85
N GLN A 69 0.16 -10.44 -23.45
CA GLN A 69 0.82 -10.98 -24.65
C GLN A 69 0.72 -10.02 -25.84
N ARG A 70 -0.46 -9.45 -26.09
CA ARG A 70 -0.67 -8.46 -27.17
C ARG A 70 0.14 -7.19 -26.95
N ALA A 71 0.16 -6.68 -25.70
CA ALA A 71 0.91 -5.49 -25.34
C ALA A 71 2.41 -5.67 -25.59
N ARG A 72 2.98 -6.81 -25.18
CA ARG A 72 4.39 -7.15 -25.47
C ARG A 72 4.68 -7.26 -26.97
N GLY A 73 3.79 -7.89 -27.74
CA GLY A 73 3.93 -7.99 -29.19
C GLY A 73 3.83 -6.65 -29.94
N ALA A 74 3.31 -5.61 -29.26
CA ALA A 74 3.19 -4.23 -29.76
C ALA A 74 4.19 -3.26 -29.11
N ASP A 75 5.25 -3.75 -28.49
CA ASP A 75 6.29 -2.98 -27.79
C ASP A 75 5.77 -2.04 -26.67
N ARG A 76 4.58 -2.37 -26.12
CA ARG A 76 4.01 -1.66 -24.95
C ARG A 76 4.41 -2.37 -23.66
N ALA A 77 5.70 -2.28 -23.31
CA ALA A 77 6.30 -3.00 -22.19
C ALA A 77 5.60 -2.72 -20.85
N LEU A 78 5.31 -1.44 -20.55
CA LEU A 78 4.62 -1.02 -19.33
C LEU A 78 3.21 -1.64 -19.24
N ALA A 79 2.43 -1.56 -20.29
CA ALA A 79 1.10 -2.18 -20.35
C ALA A 79 1.18 -3.71 -20.17
N GLY A 80 2.13 -4.35 -20.84
CA GLY A 80 2.37 -5.79 -20.71
C GLY A 80 2.70 -6.20 -19.28
N ALA A 81 3.52 -5.42 -18.58
CA ALA A 81 3.87 -5.65 -17.18
C ALA A 81 2.63 -5.59 -16.26
N TYR A 82 1.86 -4.51 -16.35
CA TYR A 82 0.68 -4.37 -15.49
C TYR A 82 -0.45 -5.34 -15.83
N TYR A 83 -0.59 -5.77 -17.08
CA TYR A 83 -1.54 -6.85 -17.42
C TYR A 83 -1.07 -8.21 -16.88
N ASP A 84 0.24 -8.52 -16.88
CA ASP A 84 0.76 -9.71 -16.19
C ASP A 84 0.48 -9.65 -14.67
N ARG A 85 0.66 -8.47 -14.04
CA ARG A 85 0.33 -8.24 -12.63
C ARG A 85 -1.18 -8.35 -12.36
N SER A 86 -2.01 -7.82 -13.26
CA SER A 86 -3.47 -7.94 -13.17
C SER A 86 -3.91 -9.40 -13.15
N ALA A 87 -3.34 -10.22 -14.03
CA ALA A 87 -3.61 -11.65 -14.06
C ALA A 87 -3.12 -12.34 -12.78
N GLU A 88 -1.89 -12.04 -12.35
CA GLU A 88 -1.27 -12.61 -11.14
C GLU A 88 -2.08 -12.31 -9.89
N PHE A 89 -2.68 -11.12 -9.79
CA PHE A 89 -3.52 -10.72 -8.65
C PHE A 89 -4.72 -11.67 -8.43
N PHE A 90 -5.38 -12.08 -9.49
CA PHE A 90 -6.54 -12.98 -9.42
C PHE A 90 -6.17 -14.47 -9.27
N MET A 91 -4.90 -14.84 -9.51
CA MET A 91 -4.41 -16.20 -9.37
C MET A 91 -4.31 -16.60 -7.89
N SER A 92 -4.67 -17.84 -7.58
CA SER A 92 -4.36 -18.42 -6.28
C SER A 92 -2.84 -18.62 -6.12
N ALA A 93 -2.37 -18.74 -4.88
CA ALA A 93 -0.96 -19.03 -4.60
C ALA A 93 -0.47 -20.35 -5.26
N THR A 94 -1.39 -21.27 -5.58
CA THR A 94 -1.09 -22.55 -6.20
C THR A 94 -1.28 -22.58 -7.73
N ASP A 95 -1.69 -21.46 -8.36
CA ASP A 95 -1.81 -21.41 -9.82
C ASP A 95 -0.42 -21.52 -10.46
N PRO A 96 -0.17 -22.51 -11.32
CA PRO A 96 1.15 -22.75 -11.91
C PRO A 96 1.62 -21.61 -12.84
N ARG A 97 0.74 -20.72 -13.27
CA ARG A 97 1.06 -19.57 -14.13
C ARG A 97 1.56 -18.36 -13.32
N ARG A 98 1.22 -18.32 -12.01
CA ARG A 98 1.48 -17.18 -11.11
C ARG A 98 2.96 -16.80 -11.06
N PRO A 99 3.93 -17.72 -10.86
CA PRO A 99 5.35 -17.37 -10.81
C PRO A 99 5.86 -16.72 -12.09
N ALA A 100 5.42 -17.21 -13.25
CA ALA A 100 5.84 -16.67 -14.54
C ALA A 100 5.26 -15.27 -14.81
N ALA A 101 3.98 -15.03 -14.48
CA ALA A 101 3.36 -13.73 -14.60
C ALA A 101 4.04 -12.69 -13.68
N ARG A 102 4.27 -13.08 -12.42
CA ARG A 102 5.00 -12.26 -11.44
C ARG A 102 6.41 -11.90 -11.93
N THR A 103 7.18 -12.88 -12.42
CA THR A 103 8.55 -12.64 -12.90
C THR A 103 8.55 -11.66 -14.08
N ARG A 104 7.63 -11.80 -15.04
CA ARG A 104 7.54 -10.87 -16.18
C ARG A 104 7.21 -9.45 -15.72
N PHE A 105 6.26 -9.30 -14.80
CA PHE A 105 5.90 -8.01 -14.22
C PHE A 105 7.11 -7.34 -13.56
N LEU A 106 7.75 -8.00 -12.59
CA LEU A 106 8.88 -7.44 -11.84
C LEU A 106 10.07 -7.12 -12.76
N THR A 107 10.44 -8.05 -13.66
CA THR A 107 11.54 -7.83 -14.59
C THR A 107 11.28 -6.64 -15.51
N ALA A 108 10.07 -6.53 -16.06
CA ALA A 108 9.73 -5.42 -16.96
C ALA A 108 9.80 -4.07 -16.23
N LEU A 109 9.20 -3.94 -15.04
CA LEU A 109 9.24 -2.67 -14.31
C LEU A 109 10.66 -2.29 -13.86
N ARG A 110 11.42 -3.25 -13.34
CA ARG A 110 12.83 -3.02 -12.98
C ARG A 110 13.67 -2.57 -14.18
N THR A 111 13.40 -3.12 -15.36
CA THR A 111 14.07 -2.70 -16.60
C THR A 111 13.62 -1.32 -17.07
N ILE A 112 12.31 -1.02 -17.06
CA ILE A 112 11.74 0.26 -17.52
C ILE A 112 12.26 1.41 -16.65
N TYR A 113 12.35 1.21 -15.34
CA TYR A 113 12.77 2.24 -14.39
C TYR A 113 14.26 2.16 -14.03
N ASP A 114 15.02 1.24 -14.64
CA ASP A 114 16.45 1.00 -14.38
C ASP A 114 16.76 0.88 -12.88
N VAL A 115 15.99 0.06 -12.17
CA VAL A 115 16.12 -0.13 -10.72
C VAL A 115 16.42 -1.58 -10.36
N THR A 116 17.25 -1.76 -9.36
CA THR A 116 17.57 -3.06 -8.77
C THR A 116 17.38 -2.99 -7.25
N PRO A 117 16.64 -3.93 -6.63
CA PRO A 117 16.46 -3.90 -5.18
C PRO A 117 17.75 -4.26 -4.45
N GLU A 118 18.02 -3.56 -3.36
CA GLU A 118 18.94 -4.00 -2.33
C GLU A 118 18.20 -4.98 -1.39
N LEU A 119 18.89 -5.98 -0.89
CA LEU A 119 18.33 -6.98 0.02
C LEU A 119 18.78 -6.69 1.45
N ILE A 120 17.86 -6.23 2.29
CA ILE A 120 18.12 -5.91 3.69
C ILE A 120 17.80 -7.14 4.54
N ALA A 121 18.78 -7.65 5.30
CA ALA A 121 18.58 -8.80 6.16
C ALA A 121 17.55 -8.50 7.27
N PHE A 122 16.55 -9.37 7.43
CA PHE A 122 15.55 -9.27 8.47
C PHE A 122 15.04 -10.66 8.88
N GLY A 123 15.10 -10.97 10.17
CA GLY A 123 14.68 -12.28 10.68
C GLY A 123 15.44 -13.43 9.99
N SER A 124 14.71 -14.33 9.34
CA SER A 124 15.26 -15.47 8.59
C SER A 124 15.39 -15.23 7.09
N GLY A 125 15.11 -14.03 6.60
CA GLY A 125 15.07 -13.71 5.17
C GLY A 125 15.60 -12.32 4.86
N PHE A 126 15.09 -11.75 3.77
CA PHE A 126 15.49 -10.44 3.28
C PHE A 126 14.28 -9.61 2.89
N MET A 127 14.39 -8.31 3.08
CA MET A 127 13.44 -7.30 2.63
C MET A 127 14.03 -6.57 1.41
N PRO A 128 13.41 -6.68 0.21
CA PRO A 128 13.81 -5.87 -0.94
C PRO A 128 13.50 -4.40 -0.70
N ALA A 129 14.46 -3.53 -1.03
CA ALA A 129 14.35 -2.08 -0.90
C ALA A 129 15.00 -1.36 -2.08
N TYR A 130 14.52 -0.17 -2.38
CA TYR A 130 15.06 0.72 -3.41
C TYR A 130 15.34 2.08 -2.79
N ASP A 131 16.54 2.64 -3.00
CA ASP A 131 16.91 4.01 -2.63
C ASP A 131 16.94 4.87 -3.89
N LEU A 132 15.87 5.59 -4.15
CA LEU A 132 15.65 6.39 -5.35
C LEU A 132 15.99 7.84 -5.06
N ARG A 133 17.04 8.34 -5.70
CA ARG A 133 17.63 9.65 -5.40
C ARG A 133 17.41 10.63 -6.54
N PRO A 134 16.93 11.85 -6.25
CA PRO A 134 16.88 12.95 -7.21
C PRO A 134 18.29 13.52 -7.47
N GLU A 135 18.46 14.28 -8.56
CA GLU A 135 19.70 15.05 -8.79
C GLU A 135 19.97 16.03 -7.65
N ARG A 136 18.93 16.66 -7.12
CA ARG A 136 18.99 17.56 -5.96
C ARG A 136 17.86 17.24 -5.01
N GLN A 137 18.21 16.80 -3.82
CA GLN A 137 17.20 16.50 -2.79
C GLN A 137 16.57 17.77 -2.23
N ILE A 138 15.24 17.74 -2.10
CA ILE A 138 14.41 18.75 -1.45
C ILE A 138 13.64 18.07 -0.31
N GLY A 139 13.70 18.68 0.89
CA GLY A 139 12.99 18.17 2.08
C GLY A 139 13.53 16.85 2.63
N PRO A 140 12.79 16.21 3.54
CA PRO A 140 13.19 14.98 4.18
C PRO A 140 13.20 13.81 3.20
N THR A 141 13.96 12.75 3.53
CA THR A 141 13.83 11.47 2.84
C THR A 141 12.47 10.86 3.16
N ILE A 142 11.79 10.36 2.14
CA ILE A 142 10.52 9.65 2.30
C ILE A 142 10.80 8.15 2.38
N LEU A 143 10.43 7.54 3.50
CA LEU A 143 10.37 6.10 3.65
C LEU A 143 8.97 5.61 3.26
N MET A 144 8.85 4.71 2.29
CA MET A 144 7.55 4.26 1.77
C MET A 144 7.41 2.75 1.80
N PHE A 145 6.22 2.25 2.07
CA PHE A 145 5.88 0.84 1.99
C PHE A 145 4.40 0.62 1.66
N GLY A 146 4.12 -0.54 1.10
CA GLY A 146 2.78 -0.91 0.66
C GLY A 146 1.88 -1.47 1.76
N GLY A 147 0.83 -2.15 1.33
CA GLY A 147 -0.20 -2.74 2.19
C GLY A 147 -0.23 -4.27 2.14
N PHE A 148 -1.44 -4.80 1.87
CA PHE A 148 -1.75 -6.22 2.03
C PHE A 148 -1.43 -7.07 0.79
N ASP A 149 -1.49 -6.50 -0.41
CA ASP A 149 -1.49 -7.26 -1.67
C ASP A 149 -0.68 -6.61 -2.81
N SER A 150 0.17 -5.63 -2.50
CA SER A 150 0.94 -4.89 -3.49
C SER A 150 2.41 -5.27 -3.48
N TYR A 151 3.04 -5.15 -4.66
CA TYR A 151 4.48 -5.04 -4.80
C TYR A 151 4.86 -3.57 -4.84
N VAL A 152 6.02 -3.21 -4.30
CA VAL A 152 6.46 -1.80 -4.33
C VAL A 152 6.72 -1.32 -5.76
N GLU A 153 7.07 -2.22 -6.66
CA GLU A 153 7.24 -1.91 -8.08
C GLU A 153 5.96 -1.39 -8.74
N GLU A 154 4.78 -1.75 -8.23
CA GLU A 154 3.51 -1.19 -8.74
C GLU A 154 3.46 0.34 -8.62
N PHE A 155 4.16 0.91 -7.65
CA PHE A 155 4.14 2.33 -7.36
C PHE A 155 5.26 3.12 -8.06
N LEU A 156 6.15 2.45 -8.81
CA LEU A 156 7.27 3.10 -9.49
C LEU A 156 6.85 4.30 -10.36
N PRO A 157 5.73 4.28 -11.12
CA PRO A 157 5.29 5.46 -11.85
C PRO A 157 5.02 6.68 -10.98
N MET A 158 4.37 6.48 -9.82
CA MET A 158 4.11 7.53 -8.85
C MET A 158 5.41 8.00 -8.17
N ILE A 159 6.22 7.06 -7.74
CA ILE A 159 7.49 7.31 -7.05
C ILE A 159 8.45 8.08 -7.95
N ALA A 160 8.58 7.69 -9.22
CA ALA A 160 9.41 8.37 -10.20
C ALA A 160 9.01 9.84 -10.35
N GLY A 161 7.70 10.13 -10.44
CA GLY A 161 7.21 11.51 -10.45
C GLY A 161 7.60 12.31 -9.21
N MET A 162 7.59 11.71 -8.03
CA MET A 162 8.03 12.37 -6.79
C MET A 162 9.56 12.54 -6.74
N VAL A 163 10.33 11.63 -7.29
CA VAL A 163 11.79 11.76 -7.42
C VAL A 163 12.16 12.92 -8.37
N ASP A 164 11.41 13.06 -9.47
CA ASP A 164 11.60 14.18 -10.41
C ASP A 164 11.31 15.54 -9.77
N THR A 165 10.40 15.60 -8.80
CA THR A 165 10.17 16.84 -8.01
C THR A 165 11.21 17.08 -6.93
N GLY A 166 12.24 16.24 -6.82
CA GLY A 166 13.35 16.39 -5.89
C GLY A 166 13.25 15.58 -4.59
N ARG A 167 12.36 14.60 -4.51
CA ARG A 167 12.23 13.76 -3.30
C ARG A 167 13.17 12.56 -3.36
N ARG A 168 13.98 12.35 -2.32
CA ARG A 168 14.62 11.05 -2.11
C ARG A 168 13.61 10.10 -1.51
N ILE A 169 13.43 8.94 -2.12
CA ILE A 169 12.47 7.94 -1.66
C ILE A 169 13.18 6.61 -1.43
N VAL A 170 13.10 6.12 -0.21
CA VAL A 170 13.44 4.74 0.14
C VAL A 170 12.13 3.97 0.22
N VAL A 171 11.91 3.04 -0.69
CA VAL A 171 10.73 2.19 -0.69
C VAL A 171 11.14 0.74 -0.48
N PHE A 172 10.39 0.00 0.37
CA PHE A 172 10.73 -1.36 0.70
C PHE A 172 9.50 -2.26 0.86
N GLU A 173 9.73 -3.55 0.72
CA GLU A 173 8.77 -4.60 1.04
C GLU A 173 9.13 -5.22 2.38
N GLY A 174 8.28 -5.04 3.37
CA GLY A 174 8.45 -5.65 4.69
C GLY A 174 7.77 -7.02 4.80
N PRO A 175 7.80 -7.65 5.98
CA PRO A 175 7.18 -8.95 6.22
C PRO A 175 5.71 -8.98 5.76
N GLY A 176 5.34 -10.01 5.00
CA GLY A 176 4.00 -10.18 4.41
C GLY A 176 3.76 -9.40 3.12
N GLN A 177 4.74 -8.68 2.60
CA GLN A 177 4.60 -7.89 1.37
C GLN A 177 5.46 -8.46 0.25
N GLY A 178 4.93 -8.41 -0.95
CA GLY A 178 5.61 -8.64 -2.23
C GLY A 178 6.68 -9.73 -2.20
N SER A 179 7.87 -9.40 -2.67
CA SER A 179 8.99 -10.34 -2.73
C SER A 179 9.57 -10.72 -1.37
N ALA A 180 9.36 -9.91 -0.31
CA ALA A 180 9.76 -10.30 1.05
C ALA A 180 8.97 -11.52 1.51
N LEU A 181 7.71 -11.64 1.13
CA LEU A 181 6.91 -12.85 1.36
C LEU A 181 7.23 -13.94 0.35
N GLU A 182 7.11 -13.65 -0.94
CA GLU A 182 7.11 -14.66 -1.99
C GLU A 182 8.48 -15.33 -2.21
N ASP A 183 9.58 -14.57 -2.08
CA ASP A 183 10.93 -15.08 -2.32
C ASP A 183 11.68 -15.40 -1.02
N HIS A 184 11.32 -14.76 0.09
CA HIS A 184 12.07 -14.86 1.35
C HIS A 184 11.24 -15.41 2.52
N GLY A 185 9.95 -15.70 2.32
CA GLY A 185 9.08 -16.36 3.30
C GLY A 185 8.79 -15.53 4.55
N LEU A 186 9.01 -14.22 4.50
CA LEU A 186 8.73 -13.32 5.62
C LEU A 186 7.23 -13.04 5.69
N THR A 187 6.54 -13.63 6.65
CA THR A 187 5.10 -13.43 6.87
C THR A 187 4.82 -12.15 7.67
N MET A 188 3.63 -11.58 7.51
CA MET A 188 3.20 -10.33 8.14
C MET A 188 3.29 -10.39 9.67
N ILE A 189 3.91 -9.36 10.24
CA ILE A 189 4.00 -9.14 11.68
C ILE A 189 3.33 -7.82 12.06
N PRO A 190 2.75 -7.70 13.26
CA PRO A 190 2.20 -6.43 13.72
C PRO A 190 3.26 -5.41 14.17
N GLU A 191 4.45 -5.85 14.58
CA GLU A 191 5.55 -5.04 15.09
C GLU A 191 6.31 -4.32 13.97
N TRP A 192 5.62 -3.44 13.22
CA TRP A 192 6.13 -2.80 12.00
C TRP A 192 7.27 -1.81 12.24
N GLU A 193 7.48 -1.37 13.46
CA GLU A 193 8.67 -0.61 13.87
C GLU A 193 9.96 -1.37 13.64
N GLN A 194 9.95 -2.71 13.74
CA GLN A 194 11.17 -3.53 13.59
C GLN A 194 11.70 -3.53 12.14
N PRO A 195 10.90 -3.87 11.10
CA PRO A 195 11.38 -3.77 9.72
C PRO A 195 11.72 -2.33 9.32
N VAL A 196 10.97 -1.34 9.80
CA VAL A 196 11.29 0.07 9.56
C VAL A 196 12.65 0.43 10.15
N ALA A 197 12.93 0.08 11.41
CA ALA A 197 14.23 0.33 12.05
C ALA A 197 15.38 -0.32 11.25
N ALA A 198 15.21 -1.56 10.78
CA ALA A 198 16.23 -2.25 9.99
C ALA A 198 16.55 -1.51 8.67
N VAL A 199 15.52 -0.96 8.00
CA VAL A 199 15.71 -0.16 6.77
C VAL A 199 16.39 1.17 7.08
N LEU A 200 15.97 1.87 8.15
CA LEU A 200 16.58 3.14 8.57
C LEU A 200 18.06 2.95 8.96
N ASP A 201 18.39 1.86 9.66
CA ASP A 201 19.76 1.52 10.03
C ASP A 201 20.63 1.23 8.79
N HIS A 202 20.09 0.45 7.84
CA HIS A 202 20.80 0.10 6.60
C HIS A 202 21.18 1.35 5.78
N TYR A 203 20.25 2.28 5.60
CA TYR A 203 20.48 3.52 4.84
C TYR A 203 21.01 4.68 5.71
N ARG A 204 21.21 4.47 7.02
CA ARG A 204 21.66 5.48 8.00
C ARG A 204 20.81 6.73 7.99
N LEU A 205 19.49 6.54 8.06
CA LEU A 205 18.52 7.62 8.07
C LEU A 205 18.12 7.96 9.50
N GLU A 206 18.25 9.23 9.88
CA GLU A 206 17.99 9.72 11.24
C GLU A 206 16.71 10.57 11.36
N ASP A 207 16.22 11.11 10.25
CA ASP A 207 15.00 11.91 10.19
C ASP A 207 14.28 11.66 8.86
N VAL A 208 13.10 11.09 8.92
CA VAL A 208 12.33 10.71 7.73
C VAL A 208 10.86 11.09 7.83
N ALA A 209 10.26 11.31 6.67
CA ALA A 209 8.82 11.23 6.48
C ALA A 209 8.46 9.78 6.11
N ALA A 210 7.55 9.15 6.83
CA ALA A 210 7.11 7.79 6.51
C ALA A 210 5.71 7.80 5.86
N VAL A 211 5.56 7.08 4.75
CA VAL A 211 4.31 6.94 3.99
C VAL A 211 3.91 5.48 3.93
N GLY A 212 2.78 5.15 4.52
CA GLY A 212 2.21 3.80 4.46
C GLY A 212 0.93 3.77 3.62
N ILE A 213 0.87 2.85 2.63
CA ILE A 213 -0.22 2.77 1.66
C ILE A 213 -1.18 1.64 2.05
N SER A 214 -2.50 1.90 2.06
CA SER A 214 -3.54 0.91 2.38
C SER A 214 -3.39 0.35 3.80
N LEU A 215 -3.19 -0.96 4.00
CA LEU A 215 -2.84 -1.54 5.30
C LEU A 215 -1.61 -0.84 5.89
N GLY A 216 -0.68 -0.41 5.03
CA GLY A 216 0.48 0.41 5.42
C GLY A 216 0.10 1.68 6.18
N GLY A 217 -1.10 2.24 5.97
CA GLY A 217 -1.59 3.39 6.73
C GLY A 217 -1.76 3.13 8.23
N GLY A 218 -2.10 1.90 8.62
CA GLY A 218 -2.06 1.47 10.03
C GLY A 218 -0.65 1.13 10.49
N LEU A 219 0.11 0.46 9.62
CA LEU A 219 1.48 0.05 9.93
C LEU A 219 2.41 1.26 10.14
N VAL A 220 2.22 2.37 9.39
CA VAL A 220 3.03 3.59 9.56
C VAL A 220 2.74 4.30 10.88
N ILE A 221 1.49 4.30 11.35
CA ILE A 221 1.13 4.81 12.68
C ILE A 221 1.82 3.97 13.75
N ARG A 222 1.82 2.64 13.59
CA ARG A 222 2.54 1.77 14.52
C ARG A 222 4.05 2.04 14.49
N ALA A 223 4.66 2.10 13.33
CA ALA A 223 6.08 2.40 13.22
C ALA A 223 6.43 3.72 13.93
N ALA A 224 5.70 4.80 13.66
CA ALA A 224 5.94 6.10 14.28
C ALA A 224 5.68 6.16 15.79
N ALA A 225 4.90 5.23 16.33
CA ALA A 225 4.67 5.12 17.77
C ALA A 225 5.92 4.62 18.53
N PHE A 226 6.82 3.88 17.87
CA PHE A 226 7.97 3.24 18.49
C PHE A 226 9.32 3.59 17.87
N GLU A 227 9.34 4.17 16.65
CA GLU A 227 10.55 4.59 15.94
C GLU A 227 10.65 6.13 15.92
N PRO A 228 11.50 6.73 16.77
CA PRO A 228 11.56 8.18 16.94
C PRO A 228 12.15 8.92 15.72
N ARG A 229 12.83 8.23 14.81
CA ARG A 229 13.38 8.82 13.58
C ARG A 229 12.29 9.18 12.56
N ILE A 230 11.04 8.77 12.79
CA ILE A 230 9.89 9.17 11.97
C ILE A 230 9.31 10.48 12.53
N SER A 231 9.61 11.60 11.89
CA SER A 231 9.15 12.95 12.29
C SER A 231 7.85 13.38 11.61
N GLN A 232 7.56 12.83 10.42
CA GLN A 232 6.36 13.09 9.64
C GLN A 232 5.73 11.76 9.20
N VAL A 233 4.41 11.64 9.32
CA VAL A 233 3.66 10.40 9.08
C VAL A 233 2.55 10.65 8.08
N VAL A 234 2.47 9.87 7.03
CA VAL A 234 1.38 9.90 6.06
C VAL A 234 0.70 8.53 6.01
N ALA A 235 -0.55 8.47 6.45
CA ALA A 235 -1.41 7.29 6.26
C ALA A 235 -2.20 7.43 4.94
N PHE A 236 -1.74 6.77 3.92
CA PHE A 236 -2.27 6.78 2.55
C PHE A 236 -2.89 5.43 2.18
N ASP A 237 -4.01 5.07 2.47
CA ASP A 237 -5.18 5.48 3.20
C ASP A 237 -5.06 5.11 4.70
N ILE A 238 -5.83 5.77 5.58
CA ILE A 238 -5.81 5.36 7.00
C ILE A 238 -6.51 4.02 7.21
N LEU A 239 -5.88 3.16 8.03
CA LEU A 239 -6.47 1.90 8.47
C LEU A 239 -6.10 1.67 9.95
N ASP A 240 -6.98 2.07 10.89
CA ASP A 240 -6.72 1.98 12.32
C ASP A 240 -7.10 0.62 12.96
N ASP A 241 -7.96 -0.15 12.29
CA ASP A 241 -8.41 -1.49 12.75
C ASP A 241 -8.57 -2.42 11.53
N PHE A 242 -7.55 -3.24 11.27
CA PHE A 242 -7.55 -4.17 10.14
C PHE A 242 -8.62 -5.24 10.28
N PHE A 243 -8.89 -5.72 11.51
CA PHE A 243 -9.98 -6.65 11.75
C PHE A 243 -11.33 -6.08 11.32
N GLU A 244 -11.58 -4.80 11.57
CA GLU A 244 -12.82 -4.16 11.15
C GLU A 244 -12.94 -4.09 9.62
N ALA A 245 -11.85 -3.79 8.91
CA ALA A 245 -11.84 -3.76 7.45
C ALA A 245 -12.16 -5.17 6.88
N VAL A 246 -11.51 -6.21 7.39
CA VAL A 246 -11.77 -7.61 6.98
C VAL A 246 -13.20 -8.03 7.33
N ALA A 247 -13.68 -7.74 8.53
CA ALA A 247 -15.05 -8.07 8.93
C ALA A 247 -16.12 -7.41 8.06
N ARG A 248 -15.83 -6.19 7.54
CA ARG A 248 -16.72 -5.47 6.60
C ARG A 248 -16.86 -6.21 5.27
N GLN A 249 -15.77 -6.82 4.76
CA GLN A 249 -15.82 -7.60 3.51
C GLN A 249 -16.64 -8.88 3.67
N ILE A 250 -16.69 -9.46 4.86
CA ILE A 250 -17.55 -10.62 5.18
C ILE A 250 -19.04 -10.18 5.18
N GLY A 251 -19.34 -9.02 5.75
CA GLY A 251 -20.72 -8.49 5.77
C GLY A 251 -20.98 -7.39 6.79
N ARG A 252 -22.02 -6.59 6.53
CA ARG A 252 -22.45 -5.56 7.47
C ARG A 252 -22.93 -6.19 8.80
N GLY A 253 -22.46 -5.66 9.93
CA GLY A 253 -22.85 -6.13 11.26
C GLY A 253 -22.11 -7.37 11.78
N VAL A 254 -21.27 -8.00 10.96
CA VAL A 254 -20.53 -9.24 11.32
C VAL A 254 -19.41 -8.97 12.33
N ARG A 255 -18.91 -7.75 12.43
CA ARG A 255 -17.75 -7.38 13.30
C ARG A 255 -17.97 -7.79 14.77
N ILE A 256 -19.13 -7.46 15.36
CA ILE A 256 -19.38 -7.72 16.79
C ILE A 256 -19.50 -9.22 17.07
N PRO A 257 -20.37 -10.01 16.38
CA PRO A 257 -20.45 -11.44 16.63
C PRO A 257 -19.15 -12.18 16.29
N LEU A 258 -18.43 -11.78 15.24
CA LEU A 258 -17.15 -12.36 14.88
C LEU A 258 -16.08 -12.11 15.96
N ARG A 259 -16.02 -10.91 16.53
CA ARG A 259 -15.12 -10.59 17.65
C ARG A 259 -15.48 -11.39 18.90
N ALA A 260 -16.77 -11.58 19.18
CA ALA A 260 -17.22 -12.42 20.29
C ALA A 260 -16.79 -13.89 20.10
N LEU A 261 -16.93 -14.44 18.90
CA LEU A 261 -16.47 -15.80 18.58
C LEU A 261 -14.95 -15.95 18.69
N LEU A 262 -14.18 -14.94 18.28
CA LEU A 262 -12.72 -14.92 18.46
C LEU A 262 -12.34 -14.90 19.94
N THR A 263 -13.01 -14.07 20.75
CA THR A 263 -12.79 -13.99 22.20
C THR A 263 -13.16 -15.30 22.90
N ALA A 264 -14.21 -15.97 22.43
CA ALA A 264 -14.64 -17.29 22.92
C ALA A 264 -13.79 -18.46 22.37
N HIS A 265 -12.76 -18.19 21.59
CA HIS A 265 -11.91 -19.20 20.93
C HIS A 265 -12.69 -20.23 20.09
N ALA A 266 -13.82 -19.82 19.50
CA ALA A 266 -14.74 -20.68 18.75
C ALA A 266 -14.20 -21.03 17.33
N SER A 267 -12.99 -21.59 17.25
CA SER A 267 -12.29 -21.83 15.98
C SER A 267 -13.08 -22.70 14.99
N ARG A 268 -13.73 -23.76 15.47
CA ARG A 268 -14.54 -24.66 14.61
C ARG A 268 -15.71 -23.93 13.95
N ILE A 269 -16.38 -23.03 14.69
CA ILE A 269 -17.52 -22.25 14.17
C ILE A 269 -17.01 -21.26 13.12
N ILE A 270 -15.93 -20.51 13.42
CA ILE A 270 -15.34 -19.53 12.48
C ILE A 270 -14.88 -20.22 11.21
N ASN A 271 -14.13 -21.33 11.31
CA ASN A 271 -13.64 -22.06 10.15
C ASN A 271 -14.79 -22.62 9.31
N GLY A 272 -15.85 -23.12 9.95
CA GLY A 272 -17.05 -23.60 9.24
C GLY A 272 -17.78 -22.49 8.46
N ILE A 273 -17.97 -21.32 9.08
CA ILE A 273 -18.59 -20.15 8.42
C ILE A 273 -17.72 -19.65 7.28
N ALA A 274 -16.41 -19.55 7.48
CA ALA A 274 -15.46 -19.11 6.48
C ALA A 274 -15.43 -20.05 5.26
N GLY A 275 -15.39 -21.37 5.49
CA GLY A 275 -15.47 -22.35 4.41
C GLY A 275 -16.79 -22.30 3.65
N TRP A 276 -17.90 -22.09 4.34
CA TRP A 276 -19.21 -21.90 3.70
C TRP A 276 -19.27 -20.62 2.85
N ALA A 277 -18.66 -19.52 3.30
CA ALA A 277 -18.62 -18.26 2.57
C ALA A 277 -17.69 -18.36 1.34
N ALA A 278 -16.52 -18.98 1.49
CA ALA A 278 -15.58 -19.22 0.42
C ALA A 278 -16.19 -20.04 -0.72
N ALA A 279 -16.93 -21.11 -0.40
CA ALA A 279 -17.59 -21.96 -1.39
C ALA A 279 -18.69 -21.25 -2.21
N ARG A 280 -19.09 -20.03 -1.84
CA ARG A 280 -20.18 -19.27 -2.48
C ARG A 280 -19.73 -17.98 -3.16
N LYS A 281 -18.61 -17.42 -2.77
CA LYS A 281 -18.14 -16.12 -3.29
C LYS A 281 -16.64 -16.19 -3.58
N PRO A 282 -16.21 -16.12 -4.85
CA PRO A 282 -14.80 -16.16 -5.23
C PRO A 282 -13.95 -15.10 -4.52
N VAL A 283 -14.49 -13.89 -4.31
CA VAL A 283 -13.80 -12.82 -3.57
C VAL A 283 -13.55 -13.19 -2.10
N SER A 284 -14.47 -13.94 -1.47
CA SER A 284 -14.28 -14.40 -0.08
C SER A 284 -13.24 -15.51 0.01
N GLU A 285 -13.23 -16.42 -0.96
CA GLU A 285 -12.21 -17.46 -1.09
C GLU A 285 -10.84 -16.84 -1.27
N TRP A 286 -10.70 -15.95 -2.26
CA TRP A 286 -9.46 -15.22 -2.55
C TRP A 286 -8.98 -14.45 -1.30
N GLY A 287 -9.85 -13.67 -0.66
CA GLY A 287 -9.48 -12.86 0.51
C GLY A 287 -9.01 -13.69 1.70
N LEU A 288 -9.61 -14.87 1.92
CA LEU A 288 -9.18 -15.80 2.98
C LEU A 288 -7.85 -16.47 2.63
N GLN A 289 -7.68 -16.95 1.39
CA GLN A 289 -6.44 -17.57 0.93
C GLN A 289 -5.29 -16.57 0.98
N GLN A 290 -5.49 -15.37 0.45
CA GLN A 290 -4.50 -14.29 0.49
C GLN A 290 -4.18 -13.89 1.95
N GLY A 291 -5.18 -13.78 2.82
CA GLY A 291 -4.98 -13.45 4.21
C GLY A 291 -4.15 -14.50 4.97
N MET A 292 -4.46 -15.76 4.78
CA MET A 292 -3.69 -16.86 5.36
C MET A 292 -2.27 -16.92 4.81
N HIS A 293 -2.09 -16.68 3.50
CA HIS A 293 -0.77 -16.65 2.86
C HIS A 293 0.10 -15.52 3.41
N VAL A 294 -0.42 -14.30 3.43
CA VAL A 294 0.28 -13.11 3.93
C VAL A 294 0.68 -13.25 5.40
N THR A 295 -0.20 -13.80 6.23
CA THR A 295 0.06 -13.93 7.68
C THR A 295 0.72 -15.25 8.08
N GLY A 296 0.95 -16.17 7.12
CA GLY A 296 1.53 -17.50 7.41
C GLY A 296 0.64 -18.36 8.30
N THR A 297 -0.67 -18.14 8.32
CA THR A 297 -1.61 -18.88 9.17
C THR A 297 -2.24 -20.04 8.41
N ALA A 298 -2.56 -21.11 9.14
CA ALA A 298 -3.09 -22.34 8.53
C ALA A 298 -4.63 -22.37 8.42
N THR A 299 -5.32 -21.50 9.17
CA THR A 299 -6.78 -21.52 9.25
C THR A 299 -7.39 -20.11 9.20
N PRO A 300 -8.64 -19.96 8.70
CA PRO A 300 -9.37 -18.70 8.75
C PRO A 300 -9.47 -18.10 10.16
N TYR A 301 -9.62 -18.93 11.18
CA TYR A 301 -9.63 -18.48 12.57
C TYR A 301 -8.30 -17.81 12.97
N GLU A 302 -7.17 -18.42 12.64
CA GLU A 302 -5.85 -17.87 12.95
C GLU A 302 -5.60 -16.58 12.20
N PHE A 303 -5.96 -16.52 10.91
CA PHE A 303 -5.90 -15.29 10.13
C PHE A 303 -6.71 -14.17 10.77
N LEU A 304 -8.01 -14.40 11.05
CA LEU A 304 -8.86 -13.39 11.66
C LEU A 304 -8.36 -12.97 13.05
N ARG A 305 -7.78 -13.89 13.81
CA ARG A 305 -7.15 -13.56 15.09
C ARG A 305 -5.93 -12.69 14.92
N SER A 306 -5.06 -12.94 13.94
CA SER A 306 -3.88 -12.13 13.67
C SER A 306 -4.24 -10.70 13.30
N THR A 307 -5.32 -10.49 12.53
CA THR A 307 -5.76 -9.13 12.17
C THR A 307 -6.13 -8.26 13.38
N THR A 308 -6.52 -8.87 14.51
CA THR A 308 -6.85 -8.12 15.74
C THR A 308 -5.64 -7.46 16.40
N ALA A 309 -4.43 -7.95 16.12
CA ALA A 309 -3.18 -7.35 16.60
C ALA A 309 -2.78 -6.12 15.78
N MET A 310 -3.31 -5.97 14.55
CA MET A 310 -3.04 -4.85 13.66
C MET A 310 -4.05 -3.72 13.88
N SER A 311 -4.08 -3.18 15.12
CA SER A 311 -4.90 -2.04 15.52
C SER A 311 -4.06 -0.99 16.20
N THR A 312 -4.23 0.27 15.81
CA THR A 312 -3.44 1.39 16.28
C THR A 312 -4.01 2.08 17.53
N GLY A 313 -5.29 1.87 17.85
CA GLY A 313 -6.00 2.64 18.87
C GLY A 313 -5.34 2.70 20.26
N LYS A 314 -4.61 1.64 20.65
CA LYS A 314 -3.91 1.60 21.95
C LYS A 314 -2.55 2.26 21.95
N ILE A 315 -1.96 2.51 20.78
CA ILE A 315 -0.58 2.99 20.62
C ILE A 315 -0.51 4.38 19.99
N SER A 316 -1.58 4.88 19.38
CA SER A 316 -1.60 6.17 18.67
C SER A 316 -1.18 7.36 19.55
N HIS A 317 -1.43 7.32 20.86
CA HIS A 317 -1.00 8.34 21.81
C HIS A 317 0.54 8.43 21.97
N LEU A 318 1.29 7.45 21.45
CA LEU A 318 2.76 7.45 21.47
C LEU A 318 3.35 8.25 20.31
N VAL A 319 2.60 8.47 19.23
CA VAL A 319 3.06 9.24 18.06
C VAL A 319 3.28 10.71 18.46
N ARG A 320 4.44 11.26 18.05
CA ARG A 320 4.88 12.63 18.43
C ARG A 320 5.05 13.55 17.22
N GLY A 321 5.24 13.01 16.03
CA GLY A 321 5.46 13.76 14.80
C GLY A 321 4.22 14.46 14.27
N ASP A 322 4.34 15.07 13.09
CA ASP A 322 3.21 15.55 12.31
C ASP A 322 2.54 14.39 11.60
N VAL A 323 1.22 14.39 11.52
CA VAL A 323 0.46 13.29 10.93
C VAL A 323 -0.52 13.79 9.89
N LEU A 324 -0.46 13.22 8.68
CA LEU A 324 -1.45 13.38 7.62
C LEU A 324 -2.25 12.09 7.47
N LEU A 325 -3.55 12.17 7.68
CA LEU A 325 -4.48 11.06 7.49
C LEU A 325 -5.33 11.30 6.24
N LEU A 326 -5.24 10.38 5.29
CA LEU A 326 -6.01 10.41 4.05
C LEU A 326 -7.10 9.34 4.07
N ALA A 327 -8.25 9.63 3.46
CA ALA A 327 -9.32 8.67 3.30
C ALA A 327 -10.19 8.99 2.07
N GLY A 328 -10.73 7.96 1.43
CA GLY A 328 -11.76 8.09 0.40
C GLY A 328 -13.18 8.07 1.01
N ALA A 329 -14.06 8.96 0.57
CA ALA A 329 -15.45 9.02 1.05
C ALA A 329 -16.24 7.74 0.72
N ASP A 330 -15.92 7.12 -0.43
CA ASP A 330 -16.59 5.92 -0.96
C ASP A 330 -15.70 4.67 -0.83
N ASP A 331 -14.72 4.69 0.07
CA ASP A 331 -13.85 3.53 0.31
C ASP A 331 -14.68 2.31 0.73
N HIS A 332 -14.61 1.25 -0.08
CA HIS A 332 -15.35 0.02 0.17
C HIS A 332 -14.64 -0.93 1.13
N TYR A 333 -13.33 -0.75 1.38
CA TYR A 333 -12.55 -1.52 2.35
C TYR A 333 -12.59 -0.88 3.74
N VAL A 334 -12.21 0.39 3.85
CA VAL A 334 -12.01 1.07 5.12
C VAL A 334 -13.16 2.03 5.41
N PRO A 335 -13.92 1.82 6.49
CA PRO A 335 -15.00 2.75 6.83
C PRO A 335 -14.47 4.12 7.25
N LEU A 336 -15.03 5.21 6.72
CA LEU A 336 -14.61 6.59 7.01
C LEU A 336 -14.54 6.94 8.52
N ARG A 337 -15.30 6.22 9.38
CA ARG A 337 -15.22 6.39 10.84
C ARG A 337 -13.84 6.06 11.42
N GLN A 338 -13.02 5.25 10.72
CA GLN A 338 -11.65 4.95 11.12
C GLN A 338 -10.78 6.22 11.08
N LEU A 339 -10.96 7.09 10.10
CA LEU A 339 -10.26 8.37 10.02
C LEU A 339 -10.48 9.22 11.28
N ARG A 340 -11.74 9.40 11.69
CA ARG A 340 -12.06 10.19 12.90
C ARG A 340 -11.47 9.55 14.15
N ARG A 341 -11.70 8.25 14.32
CA ARG A 341 -11.20 7.49 15.48
C ARG A 341 -9.67 7.56 15.59
N GLN A 342 -8.96 7.48 14.46
CA GLN A 342 -7.52 7.62 14.44
C GLN A 342 -7.08 9.05 14.80
N ALA A 343 -7.72 10.06 14.23
CA ALA A 343 -7.41 11.45 14.53
C ALA A 343 -7.60 11.75 16.03
N ASP A 344 -8.71 11.30 16.61
CA ASP A 344 -9.03 11.48 18.05
C ASP A 344 -8.02 10.75 18.97
N ALA A 345 -7.39 9.66 18.49
CA ALA A 345 -6.42 8.87 19.27
C ALA A 345 -4.99 9.46 19.25
N LEU A 346 -4.68 10.36 18.33
CA LEU A 346 -3.35 10.97 18.14
C LEU A 346 -3.13 12.17 19.08
N VAL A 347 -3.47 12.05 20.35
CA VAL A 347 -3.53 13.15 21.34
C VAL A 347 -2.20 13.82 21.64
N ASN A 348 -1.08 13.21 21.31
CA ASN A 348 0.26 13.73 21.56
C ASN A 348 1.03 14.03 20.26
N ALA A 349 0.42 13.85 19.11
CA ALA A 349 1.02 14.25 17.84
C ALA A 349 1.18 15.77 17.80
N ARG A 350 2.28 16.25 17.20
CA ARG A 350 2.55 17.70 17.08
C ARG A 350 1.47 18.39 16.26
N SER A 351 1.04 17.77 15.17
CA SER A 351 -0.13 18.19 14.40
C SER A 351 -0.85 16.98 13.78
N VAL A 352 -2.16 17.11 13.56
CA VAL A 352 -2.95 16.10 12.85
C VAL A 352 -3.73 16.82 11.76
N THR A 353 -3.40 16.50 10.51
CA THR A 353 -4.11 16.96 9.31
C THR A 353 -4.95 15.81 8.75
N THR A 354 -6.20 16.06 8.45
CA THR A 354 -7.07 15.06 7.82
C THR A 354 -7.56 15.56 6.46
N ARG A 355 -7.58 14.67 5.46
CA ARG A 355 -8.19 14.96 4.16
C ARG A 355 -9.08 13.79 3.74
N VAL A 356 -10.35 14.08 3.50
CA VAL A 356 -11.28 13.16 2.85
C VAL A 356 -11.42 13.56 1.39
N PHE A 357 -11.10 12.63 0.50
CA PHE A 357 -11.31 12.78 -0.92
C PHE A 357 -12.71 12.32 -1.30
N THR A 358 -13.35 13.05 -2.19
CA THR A 358 -14.73 12.84 -2.62
C THR A 358 -14.82 12.58 -4.12
N ALA A 359 -16.01 12.30 -4.62
CA ALA A 359 -16.26 12.15 -6.05
C ALA A 359 -15.90 13.42 -6.86
N VAL A 360 -15.98 14.60 -6.25
CA VAL A 360 -15.55 15.87 -6.90
C VAL A 360 -14.05 15.86 -7.17
N ASP A 361 -13.27 15.26 -6.27
CA ASP A 361 -11.82 15.11 -6.43
C ASP A 361 -11.45 13.98 -7.43
N GLN A 362 -12.41 13.17 -7.88
CA GLN A 362 -12.23 11.93 -8.65
C GLN A 362 -11.35 10.89 -7.91
N ALA A 363 -11.31 10.93 -6.58
CA ALA A 363 -10.41 10.18 -5.72
C ALA A 363 -11.13 9.61 -4.48
N SER A 364 -12.44 9.38 -4.54
CA SER A 364 -13.25 8.98 -3.39
C SER A 364 -13.07 7.51 -2.98
N ASN A 365 -12.36 6.71 -3.76
CA ASN A 365 -12.17 5.28 -3.52
C ASN A 365 -10.93 5.00 -2.67
N HIS A 366 -10.74 3.73 -2.30
CA HIS A 366 -9.58 3.26 -1.52
C HIS A 366 -8.27 3.67 -2.19
N CYS A 367 -7.30 4.15 -1.41
CA CYS A 367 -6.03 4.71 -1.87
C CYS A 367 -6.21 5.77 -2.97
N GLN A 368 -7.34 6.48 -2.95
CA GLN A 368 -7.68 7.57 -3.85
C GLN A 368 -7.51 7.25 -5.34
N LEU A 369 -7.78 5.98 -5.70
CA LEU A 369 -7.79 5.55 -7.10
C LEU A 369 -8.74 6.43 -7.91
N GLY A 370 -8.28 6.83 -9.09
CA GLY A 370 -8.93 7.78 -9.98
C GLY A 370 -8.22 9.14 -10.05
N ASN A 371 -7.41 9.53 -9.05
CA ASN A 371 -6.63 10.77 -9.12
C ASN A 371 -5.39 10.75 -8.19
N ILE A 372 -4.54 9.76 -8.34
CA ILE A 372 -3.31 9.61 -7.55
C ILE A 372 -2.40 10.84 -7.67
N GLY A 373 -2.35 11.48 -8.84
CA GLY A 373 -1.55 12.70 -9.02
C GLY A 373 -1.96 13.86 -8.08
N ALA A 374 -3.25 14.00 -7.78
CA ALA A 374 -3.71 15.00 -6.80
C ALA A 374 -3.27 14.65 -5.38
N VAL A 375 -3.26 13.37 -5.06
CA VAL A 375 -2.83 12.89 -3.74
C VAL A 375 -1.33 13.06 -3.55
N SER A 376 -0.50 12.68 -4.54
CA SER A 376 0.95 12.87 -4.48
C SER A 376 1.31 14.35 -4.26
N ARG A 377 0.71 15.26 -5.02
CA ARG A 377 0.90 16.71 -4.83
C ARG A 377 0.48 17.20 -3.44
N LEU A 378 -0.61 16.67 -2.89
CA LEU A 378 -1.03 17.00 -1.54
C LEU A 378 0.00 16.54 -0.50
N ILE A 379 0.47 15.31 -0.62
CA ILE A 379 1.49 14.75 0.28
C ILE A 379 2.76 15.61 0.21
N GLU A 380 3.28 15.89 -0.98
CA GLU A 380 4.49 16.72 -1.15
C GLU A 380 4.32 18.11 -0.56
N SER A 381 3.20 18.79 -0.84
CA SER A 381 2.92 20.12 -0.31
C SER A 381 2.79 20.11 1.22
N TRP A 382 2.19 19.08 1.79
CA TRP A 382 2.06 18.95 3.24
C TRP A 382 3.42 18.69 3.90
N LEU A 383 4.27 17.87 3.30
CA LEU A 383 5.64 17.62 3.77
C LEU A 383 6.47 18.92 3.79
N ASP A 384 6.35 19.76 2.75
CA ASP A 384 7.07 21.04 2.68
C ASP A 384 6.62 22.02 3.76
N VAL A 385 5.32 22.13 3.96
CA VAL A 385 4.76 23.03 4.98
C VAL A 385 5.21 22.61 6.37
N THR A 386 5.12 21.34 6.70
CA THR A 386 5.47 20.84 8.05
C THR A 386 6.97 20.88 8.30
N ALA A 387 7.83 20.58 7.29
CA ALA A 387 9.28 20.76 7.41
C ALA A 387 9.66 22.22 7.68
N SER A 388 9.05 23.18 6.98
CA SER A 388 9.33 24.61 7.15
C SER A 388 8.93 25.16 8.53
N VAL A 389 7.96 24.55 9.19
CA VAL A 389 7.59 24.89 10.59
C VAL A 389 8.63 24.36 11.55
N LEU A 390 9.11 23.12 11.34
CA LEU A 390 10.18 22.51 12.14
C LEU A 390 11.46 23.36 12.14
N ASP A 391 11.89 23.80 10.97
CA ASP A 391 13.10 24.63 10.83
C ASP A 391 12.97 25.95 11.61
N ARG A 392 11.80 26.59 11.54
CA ARG A 392 11.53 27.84 12.29
C ARG A 392 11.51 27.65 13.79
N ASP A 393 10.90 26.60 14.30
CA ASP A 393 10.84 26.28 15.72
C ASP A 393 12.23 25.95 16.27
N THR A 394 13.04 25.23 15.51
CA THR A 394 14.44 24.92 15.86
C THR A 394 15.29 26.18 15.90
N ALA A 395 15.19 27.06 14.90
CA ALA A 395 15.89 28.33 14.86
C ALA A 395 15.49 29.26 16.02
N ALA A 396 14.20 29.32 16.36
CA ALA A 396 13.69 30.10 17.47
C ALA A 396 14.22 29.64 18.86
N ARG A 397 14.32 28.32 19.07
CA ARG A 397 14.87 27.70 20.28
C ARG A 397 16.37 27.96 20.45
N THR A 398 17.11 27.93 19.31
CA THR A 398 18.57 28.14 19.29
C THR A 398 18.93 29.61 19.49
N SER A 399 18.05 30.55 19.14
CA SER A 399 18.21 31.98 19.25
C SER A 399 17.72 32.56 20.60
N ALA A 400 17.03 31.77 21.45
CA ALA A 400 16.60 32.21 22.75
C ALA A 400 17.81 32.42 23.68
N PRO A 401 18.01 33.59 24.31
CA PRO A 401 19.13 33.82 25.20
C PRO A 401 19.02 32.88 26.41
N VAL A 402 20.11 32.18 26.70
CA VAL A 402 20.25 31.40 27.92
C VAL A 402 20.28 32.41 29.10
N HIS A 403 19.15 32.67 29.71
CA HIS A 403 19.13 33.39 31.00
C HIS A 403 19.79 32.49 32.04
N ARG A 404 21.04 32.87 32.40
CA ARG A 404 21.75 32.36 33.58
C ARG A 404 21.25 33.06 34.82
#